data_f948a297b9107f34f6a8d1b22cba8e46
#
_entry.id   f948a297b9107f34f6a8d1b22cba8e46
#
_cell.length_a   1.000
_cell.length_b   1.000
_cell.length_c   1.000
_cell.angle_alpha   90.00
_cell.angle_beta   90.00
_cell.angle_gamma   90.00
#
_symmetry.space_group_name_H-M   'P 1'
#
loop_
_entity.id
_entity.type
_entity.pdbx_description
1 polymer ?
#
loop_
_entity_poly.entity_id
_entity_poly.type
_entity_poly.pdbx_seq_one_letter_code
_entity_poly.pdbx_strand_id
1 'polypeptide(L)'
;MRTFHHRKLPDYCTLLSGCVPRDQVGFQSDKLQVWYNNTTEPWDDSVPHAHQESDECFIVLRGTLEVEVEGERFTIGPREFCCFPCGVYHAIVEVHTPVESLMIRAPSKDDKVYRSQ
;
A
#
# COMPACT_ATOMS: atom_id res chain seq x y z
N MET A 1 -1.67 -26.55 -4.18
CA MET A 1 -2.73 -25.86 -4.96
C MET A 1 -3.30 -24.71 -4.14
N ARG A 2 -3.43 -23.56 -4.77
CA ARG A 2 -4.12 -22.45 -4.11
C ARG A 2 -5.62 -22.58 -4.33
N THR A 3 -6.39 -22.28 -3.29
CA THR A 3 -7.83 -22.37 -3.34
C THR A 3 -8.44 -20.98 -3.48
N PHE A 4 -9.66 -20.94 -3.99
CA PHE A 4 -10.46 -19.72 -3.99
C PHE A 4 -10.53 -19.15 -2.56
N HIS A 5 -10.40 -17.84 -2.43
CA HIS A 5 -10.32 -17.15 -1.14
C HIS A 5 -11.41 -16.09 -1.06
N HIS A 6 -12.20 -16.15 0.00
CA HIS A 6 -13.33 -15.23 0.20
C HIS A 6 -13.44 -14.90 1.69
N ARG A 7 -13.25 -13.64 2.04
CA ARG A 7 -13.34 -13.15 3.42
C ARG A 7 -14.02 -11.79 3.44
N LYS A 8 -14.63 -11.48 4.56
CA LYS A 8 -15.11 -10.14 4.83
C LYS A 8 -13.93 -9.24 5.22
N LEU A 9 -13.95 -7.98 4.81
CA LEU A 9 -12.92 -7.03 5.24
C LEU A 9 -13.04 -6.78 6.74
N PRO A 10 -11.91 -6.75 7.46
CA PRO A 10 -11.92 -6.41 8.88
C PRO A 10 -12.00 -4.90 9.09
N ASP A 11 -12.13 -4.50 10.36
CA ASP A 11 -12.16 -3.08 10.75
C ASP A 11 -10.76 -2.57 11.14
N TYR A 12 -9.70 -3.20 10.64
CA TYR A 12 -8.32 -2.85 10.96
C TYR A 12 -7.42 -3.10 9.76
N CYS A 13 -6.18 -2.62 9.83
CA CYS A 13 -5.21 -2.83 8.75
C CYS A 13 -4.80 -4.30 8.66
N THR A 14 -4.82 -4.85 7.45
CA THR A 14 -4.46 -6.25 7.26
C THR A 14 -3.95 -6.53 5.85
N LEU A 15 -3.07 -7.52 5.76
CA LEU A 15 -2.55 -8.02 4.48
C LEU A 15 -3.59 -8.99 3.90
N LEU A 16 -4.24 -8.59 2.83
CA LEU A 16 -5.24 -9.41 2.15
C LEU A 16 -4.62 -10.44 1.22
N SER A 17 -3.54 -10.07 0.56
CA SER A 17 -2.85 -10.92 -0.41
C SER A 17 -1.35 -10.60 -0.38
N GLY A 18 -0.52 -11.60 -0.55
CA GLY A 18 0.93 -11.45 -0.59
C GLY A 18 1.62 -12.62 0.09
N CYS A 19 2.80 -12.36 0.64
CA CYS A 19 3.53 -13.33 1.46
C CYS A 19 2.96 -13.31 2.88
N VAL A 20 1.85 -14.01 3.08
CA VAL A 20 1.07 -13.99 4.32
C VAL A 20 1.65 -14.99 5.30
N PRO A 21 1.88 -14.62 6.58
CA PRO A 21 2.27 -15.59 7.60
C PRO A 21 1.23 -16.72 7.75
N ARG A 22 1.70 -17.91 8.10
CA ARG A 22 0.85 -19.12 8.13
C ARG A 22 -0.33 -19.03 9.07
N ASP A 23 -0.21 -18.24 10.13
CA ASP A 23 -1.25 -18.07 11.13
C ASP A 23 -2.27 -16.98 10.78
N GLN A 24 -2.16 -16.40 9.58
CA GLN A 24 -3.08 -15.36 9.12
C GLN A 24 -3.90 -15.85 7.93
N VAL A 25 -5.00 -15.16 7.70
CA VAL A 25 -6.04 -15.62 6.77
C VAL A 25 -5.98 -14.99 5.39
N GLY A 26 -4.92 -14.27 5.07
CA GLY A 26 -4.76 -13.67 3.75
C GLY A 26 -4.44 -14.68 2.66
N PHE A 27 -4.60 -14.27 1.43
CA PHE A 27 -4.33 -15.09 0.24
C PHE A 27 -2.83 -15.12 -0.04
N GLN A 28 -2.25 -16.31 -0.14
CA GLN A 28 -0.82 -16.47 -0.45
C GLN A 28 -0.56 -16.22 -1.92
N SER A 29 0.27 -15.22 -2.23
CA SER A 29 0.60 -14.87 -3.61
C SER A 29 1.94 -14.17 -3.71
N ASP A 30 2.74 -14.55 -4.70
CA ASP A 30 3.94 -13.83 -5.09
C ASP A 30 3.68 -12.87 -6.26
N LYS A 31 2.44 -12.79 -6.74
CA LYS A 31 2.05 -11.99 -7.89
C LYS A 31 1.32 -10.71 -7.51
N LEU A 32 0.62 -10.70 -6.39
CA LEU A 32 -0.25 -9.61 -6.01
C LEU A 32 -0.16 -9.38 -4.51
N GLN A 33 0.25 -8.18 -4.12
CA GLN A 33 0.20 -7.75 -2.72
C GLN A 33 -0.91 -6.72 -2.55
N VAL A 34 -1.79 -6.97 -1.58
CA VAL A 34 -2.89 -6.06 -1.27
C VAL A 34 -2.93 -5.86 0.24
N TRP A 35 -2.72 -4.60 0.66
CA TRP A 35 -2.94 -4.16 2.03
C TRP A 35 -4.25 -3.41 2.09
N TYR A 36 -5.07 -3.75 3.08
CA TYR A 36 -6.23 -2.97 3.44
C TYR A 36 -5.86 -2.12 4.65
N ASN A 37 -6.03 -0.82 4.56
CA ASN A 37 -5.74 0.12 5.62
C ASN A 37 -7.05 0.72 6.11
N ASN A 38 -7.32 0.56 7.39
CA ASN A 38 -8.50 1.15 8.04
C ASN A 38 -8.09 1.54 9.45
N THR A 39 -7.84 2.82 9.69
CA THR A 39 -7.27 3.27 10.95
C THR A 39 -7.74 4.66 11.33
N THR A 40 -7.82 4.89 12.64
CA THR A 40 -8.01 6.20 13.23
C THR A 40 -6.67 6.81 13.67
N GLU A 41 -5.59 6.03 13.62
CA GLU A 41 -4.25 6.50 13.98
C GLU A 41 -3.41 6.66 12.71
N PRO A 42 -2.61 7.73 12.58
CA PRO A 42 -1.74 7.87 11.43
C PRO A 42 -0.63 6.81 11.45
N TRP A 43 -0.22 6.40 10.26
CA TRP A 43 0.91 5.51 10.10
C TRP A 43 2.00 6.22 9.30
N ASP A 44 3.23 5.74 9.45
CA ASP A 44 4.41 6.39 8.88
C ASP A 44 4.99 5.58 7.74
N ASP A 45 5.08 6.21 6.57
CA ASP A 45 5.79 5.70 5.41
C ASP A 45 6.47 6.88 4.70
N SER A 46 7.04 7.79 5.51
CA SER A 46 7.49 9.09 5.06
C SER A 46 8.90 9.10 4.48
N VAL A 47 9.65 8.00 4.61
CA VAL A 47 11.00 7.90 4.06
C VAL A 47 10.90 7.59 2.57
N PRO A 48 11.46 8.44 1.69
CA PRO A 48 11.40 8.19 0.25
C PRO A 48 12.03 6.85 -0.13
N HIS A 49 11.27 6.09 -0.90
CA HIS A 49 11.67 4.75 -1.34
C HIS A 49 11.10 4.46 -2.72
N ALA A 50 11.65 3.44 -3.36
CA ALA A 50 11.16 2.95 -4.63
C ALA A 50 11.06 1.43 -4.58
N HIS A 51 10.21 0.87 -5.42
CA HIS A 51 10.17 -0.57 -5.67
C HIS A 51 10.87 -0.84 -6.99
N GLN A 52 11.84 -1.75 -7.00
CA GLN A 52 12.69 -1.98 -8.17
C GLN A 52 11.94 -2.67 -9.30
N GLU A 53 10.97 -3.52 -8.98
CA GLU A 53 10.26 -4.33 -9.97
C GLU A 53 8.74 -4.14 -9.94
N SER A 54 8.20 -3.69 -8.79
CA SER A 54 6.75 -3.60 -8.59
C SER A 54 6.22 -2.22 -8.92
N ASP A 55 5.08 -2.17 -9.56
CA ASP A 55 4.24 -0.98 -9.56
C ASP A 55 3.37 -1.00 -8.31
N GLU A 56 3.08 0.17 -7.74
CA GLU A 56 2.30 0.30 -6.52
C GLU A 56 1.21 1.34 -6.69
N CYS A 57 -0.01 0.97 -6.29
CA CYS A 57 -1.16 1.87 -6.36
C CYS A 57 -1.81 2.01 -4.99
N PHE A 58 -2.31 3.20 -4.71
CA PHE A 58 -3.19 3.46 -3.56
C PHE A 58 -4.56 3.87 -4.07
N ILE A 59 -5.60 3.29 -3.48
CA ILE A 59 -6.99 3.69 -3.71
C ILE A 59 -7.53 4.16 -2.38
N VAL A 60 -7.90 5.43 -2.30
CA VAL A 60 -8.43 6.02 -1.07
C VAL A 60 -9.95 5.92 -1.08
N LEU A 61 -10.51 5.30 -0.06
CA LEU A 61 -11.95 5.16 0.11
C LEU A 61 -12.51 6.22 1.05
N ARG A 62 -11.75 6.55 2.10
CA ARG A 62 -12.11 7.55 3.10
C ARG A 62 -10.83 8.18 3.64
N GLY A 63 -10.90 9.46 4.01
CA GLY A 63 -9.73 10.19 4.48
C GLY A 63 -8.87 10.71 3.33
N THR A 64 -7.65 11.09 3.65
CA THR A 64 -6.75 11.74 2.69
C THR A 64 -5.31 11.33 2.95
N LEU A 65 -4.57 11.09 1.88
CA LEU A 65 -3.13 10.86 1.92
C LEU A 65 -2.42 12.02 1.24
N GLU A 66 -1.32 12.47 1.81
CA GLU A 66 -0.39 13.36 1.12
C GLU A 66 0.83 12.56 0.73
N VAL A 67 1.15 12.56 -0.56
CA VAL A 67 2.23 11.76 -1.11
C VAL A 67 3.28 12.68 -1.72
N GLU A 68 4.53 12.24 -1.71
CA GLU A 68 5.62 12.93 -2.38
C GLU A 68 6.17 12.02 -3.46
N VAL A 69 6.32 12.56 -4.68
CA VAL A 69 6.84 11.81 -5.82
C VAL A 69 7.94 12.67 -6.44
N GLU A 70 9.17 12.18 -6.38
CA GLU A 70 10.35 12.88 -6.92
C GLU A 70 10.43 14.34 -6.43
N GLY A 71 10.15 14.55 -5.15
CA GLY A 71 10.23 15.86 -4.52
C GLY A 71 8.98 16.74 -4.67
N GLU A 72 7.97 16.28 -5.38
CA GLU A 72 6.72 17.03 -5.59
C GLU A 72 5.60 16.41 -4.77
N ARG A 73 4.78 17.24 -4.13
CA ARG A 73 3.75 16.80 -3.21
C ARG A 73 2.37 16.83 -3.86
N PHE A 74 1.58 15.78 -3.60
CA PHE A 74 0.22 15.62 -4.11
C PHE A 74 -0.71 15.18 -2.99
N THR A 75 -1.97 15.60 -3.07
CA THR A 75 -3.02 15.20 -2.14
C THR A 75 -3.96 14.21 -2.84
N ILE A 76 -4.15 13.04 -2.23
CA ILE A 76 -5.04 11.98 -2.74
C ILE A 76 -6.21 11.89 -1.77
N GLY A 77 -7.38 12.31 -2.21
CA GLY A 77 -8.59 12.35 -1.40
C GLY A 77 -9.52 11.17 -1.65
N PRO A 78 -10.70 11.20 -0.99
CA PRO A 78 -11.66 10.10 -1.10
C PRO A 78 -12.08 9.86 -2.55
N ARG A 79 -12.15 8.59 -2.93
CA ARG A 79 -12.51 8.11 -4.26
C ARG A 79 -11.48 8.47 -5.34
N GLU A 80 -10.28 8.79 -4.91
CA GLU A 80 -9.14 9.02 -5.80
C GLU A 80 -8.13 7.89 -5.68
N PHE A 81 -7.30 7.74 -6.68
CA PHE A 81 -6.21 6.78 -6.66
C PHE A 81 -4.94 7.40 -7.24
N CYS A 82 -3.81 6.83 -6.88
CA CYS A 82 -2.53 7.17 -7.49
C CYS A 82 -1.73 5.89 -7.71
N CYS A 83 -0.82 5.93 -8.69
CA CYS A 83 0.05 4.80 -8.99
C CYS A 83 1.49 5.29 -9.11
N PHE A 84 2.39 4.57 -8.46
CA PHE A 84 3.82 4.82 -8.51
C PHE A 84 4.47 3.75 -9.38
N PRO A 85 5.02 4.11 -10.55
CA PRO A 85 5.73 3.14 -11.37
C PRO A 85 6.96 2.59 -10.65
N CYS A 86 7.38 1.40 -10.99
CA CYS A 86 8.62 0.85 -10.43
C CYS A 86 9.79 1.79 -10.71
N GLY A 87 10.71 1.88 -9.78
CA GLY A 87 11.88 2.76 -9.87
C GLY A 87 11.64 4.22 -9.52
N VAL A 88 10.39 4.64 -9.32
CA VAL A 88 10.07 6.03 -8.97
C VAL A 88 10.06 6.17 -7.45
N TYR A 89 10.88 7.10 -6.93
CA TYR A 89 10.95 7.35 -5.49
C TYR A 89 9.73 8.13 -5.03
N HIS A 90 9.09 7.60 -3.99
CA HIS A 90 7.88 8.19 -3.43
C HIS A 90 7.83 7.97 -1.92
N ALA A 91 6.94 8.71 -1.26
CA ALA A 91 6.69 8.58 0.18
C ALA A 91 5.25 8.98 0.47
N ILE A 92 4.69 8.40 1.52
CA ILE A 92 3.42 8.86 2.10
C ILE A 92 3.83 9.78 3.25
N VAL A 93 3.78 11.08 3.00
CA VAL A 93 4.34 12.05 3.94
C VAL A 93 3.38 12.44 5.03
N GLU A 94 2.07 12.27 4.81
CA GLU A 94 1.07 12.57 5.82
C GLU A 94 -0.20 11.75 5.58
N VAL A 95 -0.78 11.26 6.67
CA VAL A 95 -2.01 10.48 6.65
C VAL A 95 -3.04 11.23 7.49
N HIS A 96 -4.10 11.71 6.85
CA HIS A 96 -5.17 12.41 7.54
C HIS A 96 -6.28 11.43 7.90
N THR A 97 -6.30 11.03 9.17
CA THR A 97 -7.24 10.03 9.71
C THR A 97 -8.58 10.65 10.10
N PRO A 98 -9.67 9.87 10.13
CA PRO A 98 -9.70 8.43 9.83
C PRO A 98 -9.48 8.16 8.36
N VAL A 99 -8.75 7.09 8.03
CA VAL A 99 -8.43 6.75 6.65
C VAL A 99 -8.76 5.30 6.38
N GLU A 100 -9.35 5.07 5.21
CA GLU A 100 -9.60 3.74 4.67
C GLU A 100 -9.07 3.72 3.24
N SER A 101 -8.16 2.79 2.95
CA SER A 101 -7.51 2.72 1.64
C SER A 101 -7.06 1.31 1.32
N LEU A 102 -6.78 1.09 0.05
CA LEU A 102 -6.14 -0.14 -0.43
C LEU A 102 -4.79 0.22 -1.02
N MET A 103 -3.76 -0.54 -0.68
CA MET A 103 -2.48 -0.52 -1.36
C MET A 103 -2.37 -1.80 -2.19
N ILE A 104 -2.07 -1.66 -3.46
CA ILE A 104 -1.92 -2.79 -4.38
C ILE A 104 -0.54 -2.70 -5.00
N ARG A 105 0.19 -3.81 -4.94
CA ARG A 105 1.55 -3.87 -5.49
C ARG A 105 1.73 -5.19 -6.25
N ALA A 106 2.26 -5.12 -7.46
CA ALA A 106 2.50 -6.28 -8.30
C ALA A 106 3.80 -6.12 -9.09
N PRO A 107 4.65 -7.16 -9.10
CA PRO A 107 4.54 -8.40 -8.33
C PRO A 107 4.70 -8.17 -6.83
N SER A 108 4.34 -9.16 -6.02
CA SER A 108 4.53 -9.14 -4.57
C SER A 108 5.96 -9.58 -4.27
N LYS A 109 6.85 -8.62 -4.14
CA LYS A 109 8.28 -8.86 -3.91
C LYS A 109 8.81 -7.91 -2.84
N ASP A 110 9.84 -8.36 -2.15
CA ASP A 110 10.60 -7.53 -1.23
C ASP A 110 11.68 -6.78 -2.03
N ASP A 111 11.24 -5.78 -2.78
CA ASP A 111 12.06 -5.03 -3.72
C ASP A 111 12.23 -3.55 -3.35
N LYS A 112 11.90 -3.20 -2.13
CA LYS A 112 11.96 -1.82 -1.64
C LYS A 112 13.40 -1.37 -1.46
N VAL A 113 13.73 -0.21 -2.03
CA VAL A 113 15.03 0.43 -1.87
C VAL A 113 14.86 1.86 -1.42
N TYR A 114 15.76 2.33 -0.58
CA TYR A 114 15.75 3.71 -0.11
C TYR A 114 16.77 4.53 -0.88
N ARG A 115 16.49 5.82 -1.00
CA ARG A 115 17.39 6.73 -1.68
C ARG A 115 18.67 6.89 -0.87
N SER A 116 19.82 6.75 -1.52
CA SER A 116 21.12 7.01 -0.91
C SER A 116 21.28 8.49 -0.59
N GLN A 117 21.94 8.77 0.50
CA GLN A 117 22.27 10.13 0.91
C GLN A 117 23.74 10.42 0.63
#